data_afb3567755b501e9d48b6965b38f58a5
#
_entry.id   afb3567755b501e9d48b6965b38f58a5
#
_cell.length_a   1.000
_cell.length_b   1.000
_cell.length_c   1.000
_cell.angle_alpha   90.00
_cell.angle_beta   90.00
_cell.angle_gamma   90.00
#
_symmetry.space_group_name_H-M   'P 1'
#
loop_
_entity.id
_entity.type
_entity.pdbx_description
1 polymer ?
#
loop_
_entity_poly.entity_id
_entity_poly.type
_entity_poly.pdbx_seq_one_letter_code
_entity_poly.pdbx_strand_id
1 'polypeptide(L)'
;MVLQSKRIGRFFMIGVYDYTVIATYLSLLLGLGGLYSAAQNEPLDAMLCLMLAGLLDAFDGRIARTKKDRTEQEKRFGIQIDSLNDLVCFGVLPAAIGWSMDCDRLWFLATMSFFALCSLIRLAYFNVTEEELSLIHISEPTRLRCI
;
A
#
# COMPACT_ATOMS: atom_id res chain seq x y z
N MET A 1 8.83 40.96 -7.31
CA MET A 1 9.95 40.06 -7.67
C MET A 1 10.66 39.62 -6.39
N VAL A 2 9.95 38.98 -5.46
CA VAL A 2 10.53 38.37 -4.24
C VAL A 2 9.52 37.30 -3.73
N LEU A 3 9.44 36.11 -4.33
CA LEU A 3 8.69 34.95 -3.79
C LEU A 3 9.12 33.62 -4.42
N GLN A 4 10.40 33.44 -4.76
CA GLN A 4 10.88 32.16 -5.31
C GLN A 4 12.07 31.53 -4.55
N SER A 5 12.40 32.00 -3.35
CA SER A 5 13.61 31.53 -2.67
C SER A 5 13.41 30.51 -1.55
N LYS A 6 12.21 29.96 -1.34
CA LYS A 6 11.97 29.00 -0.23
C LYS A 6 11.69 27.55 -0.65
N ARG A 7 11.87 27.20 -1.94
CA ARG A 7 11.55 25.86 -2.49
C ARG A 7 12.75 24.98 -2.82
N ILE A 8 13.98 25.44 -2.60
CA ILE A 8 15.20 24.71 -3.04
C ILE A 8 15.70 23.66 -2.02
N GLY A 9 15.24 23.71 -0.77
CA GLY A 9 15.74 22.81 0.28
C GLY A 9 15.07 21.43 0.41
N ARG A 10 13.97 21.17 -0.31
CA ARG A 10 13.19 19.91 -0.17
C ARG A 10 13.38 18.89 -1.28
N PHE A 11 14.24 19.15 -2.24
CA PHE A 11 14.34 18.33 -3.47
C PHE A 11 15.34 17.16 -3.39
N PHE A 12 15.97 16.91 -2.23
CA PHE A 12 17.01 15.88 -2.11
C PHE A 12 16.59 14.59 -1.38
N MET A 13 15.34 14.49 -0.92
CA MET A 13 14.83 13.24 -0.37
C MET A 13 13.65 12.73 -1.22
N ILE A 14 13.89 11.67 -1.95
CA ILE A 14 12.87 10.95 -2.72
C ILE A 14 11.94 10.27 -1.71
N GLY A 15 10.77 10.86 -1.45
CA GLY A 15 9.75 10.28 -0.56
C GLY A 15 9.15 11.30 0.41
N VAL A 16 7.94 11.02 0.86
CA VAL A 16 7.25 11.74 1.93
C VAL A 16 7.58 11.03 3.24
N TYR A 17 8.48 11.59 4.04
CA TYR A 17 8.83 11.06 5.35
C TYR A 17 7.86 11.63 6.40
N ASP A 18 6.68 11.06 6.42
CA ASP A 18 5.68 11.40 7.42
C ASP A 18 5.48 10.21 8.38
N TYR A 19 5.16 10.49 9.65
CA TYR A 19 4.92 9.44 10.64
C TYR A 19 3.80 8.48 10.22
N THR A 20 2.92 8.92 9.31
CA THR A 20 1.83 8.11 8.78
C THR A 20 2.29 7.02 7.81
N VAL A 21 3.47 7.16 7.19
CA VAL A 21 4.04 6.19 6.25
C VAL A 21 5.01 5.22 6.96
N ILE A 22 5.40 5.53 8.21
CA ILE A 22 6.29 4.66 9.01
C ILE A 22 5.64 3.30 9.26
N ALA A 23 4.35 3.28 9.55
CA ALA A 23 3.63 2.02 9.79
C ALA A 23 3.58 1.15 8.53
N THR A 24 3.36 1.74 7.35
CA THR A 24 3.41 1.06 6.06
C THR A 24 4.81 0.49 5.77
N TYR A 25 5.87 1.25 6.06
CA TYR A 25 7.24 0.74 5.92
C TYR A 25 7.54 -0.42 6.86
N LEU A 26 7.06 -0.37 8.11
CA LEU A 26 7.23 -1.44 9.07
C LEU A 26 6.44 -2.68 8.67
N SER A 27 5.21 -2.51 8.15
CA SER A 27 4.41 -3.59 7.56
C SER A 27 5.14 -4.25 6.38
N LEU A 28 5.75 -3.46 5.48
CA LEU A 28 6.55 -3.97 4.38
C LEU A 28 7.74 -4.80 4.85
N LEU A 29 8.47 -4.33 5.88
CA LEU A 29 9.59 -5.07 6.45
C LEU A 29 9.15 -6.43 7.03
N LEU A 30 8.00 -6.48 7.69
CA LEU A 30 7.41 -7.74 8.14
C LEU A 30 6.99 -8.62 6.97
N GLY A 31 6.40 -8.05 5.91
CA GLY A 31 6.06 -8.77 4.69
C GLY A 31 7.29 -9.41 4.02
N LEU A 32 8.40 -8.67 3.94
CA LEU A 32 9.68 -9.19 3.43
C LEU A 32 10.26 -10.28 4.34
N GLY A 33 10.16 -10.11 5.67
CA GLY A 33 10.52 -11.14 6.65
C GLY A 33 9.72 -12.42 6.43
N GLY A 34 8.41 -12.29 6.24
CA GLY A 34 7.52 -13.42 5.92
C GLY A 34 7.87 -14.12 4.61
N LEU A 35 8.22 -13.36 3.56
CA LEU A 35 8.70 -13.93 2.28
C LEU A 35 10.01 -14.71 2.48
N TYR A 36 10.92 -14.18 3.30
CA TYR A 36 12.16 -14.88 3.63
C TYR A 36 11.89 -16.19 4.38
N SER A 37 11.02 -16.18 5.42
CA SER A 37 10.63 -17.40 6.16
C SER A 37 9.94 -18.41 5.25
N ALA A 38 9.06 -17.97 4.34
CA ALA A 38 8.44 -18.85 3.35
C ALA A 38 9.49 -19.51 2.43
N ALA A 39 10.52 -18.76 2.01
CA ALA A 39 11.61 -19.29 1.19
C ALA A 39 12.50 -20.31 1.93
N GLN A 40 12.51 -20.26 3.28
CA GLN A 40 13.20 -21.24 4.12
C GLN A 40 12.34 -22.46 4.46
N ASN A 41 11.14 -22.55 3.90
CA ASN A 41 10.13 -23.59 4.21
C ASN A 41 9.68 -23.56 5.69
N GLU A 42 9.56 -22.35 6.25
CA GLU A 42 9.03 -22.10 7.59
C GLU A 42 7.66 -21.40 7.50
N PRO A 43 6.59 -22.11 7.13
CA PRO A 43 5.30 -21.50 6.85
C PRO A 43 4.64 -20.86 8.09
N LEU A 44 4.91 -21.38 9.29
CA LEU A 44 4.35 -20.82 10.53
C LEU A 44 4.89 -19.42 10.82
N ASP A 45 6.20 -19.22 10.66
CA ASP A 45 6.82 -17.91 10.87
C ASP A 45 6.39 -16.91 9.80
N ALA A 46 6.25 -17.39 8.56
CA ALA A 46 5.71 -16.58 7.47
C ALA A 46 4.25 -16.15 7.73
N MET A 47 3.41 -17.05 8.28
CA MET A 47 2.04 -16.72 8.68
C MET A 47 2.00 -15.71 9.84
N LEU A 48 2.89 -15.84 10.82
CA LEU A 48 3.00 -14.85 11.90
C LEU A 48 3.37 -13.47 11.37
N CYS A 49 4.34 -13.39 10.45
CA CYS A 49 4.70 -12.15 9.78
C CYS A 49 3.52 -11.54 9.01
N LEU A 50 2.75 -12.36 8.29
CA LEU A 50 1.54 -11.91 7.59
C LEU A 50 0.49 -11.33 8.55
N MET A 51 0.24 -11.99 9.67
CA MET A 51 -0.71 -11.51 10.69
C MET A 51 -0.25 -10.18 11.30
N LEU A 52 1.04 -10.06 11.62
CA LEU A 52 1.61 -8.82 12.17
C LEU A 52 1.58 -7.69 11.14
N ALA A 53 1.90 -7.96 9.87
CA ALA A 53 1.79 -6.99 8.79
C ALA A 53 0.36 -6.47 8.64
N GLY A 54 -0.64 -7.36 8.66
CA GLY A 54 -2.05 -6.97 8.60
C GLY A 54 -2.53 -6.18 9.83
N LEU A 55 -1.98 -6.48 11.00
CA LEU A 55 -2.27 -5.69 12.21
C LEU A 55 -1.74 -4.26 12.08
N LEU A 56 -0.51 -4.09 11.59
CA LEU A 56 0.09 -2.77 11.37
C LEU A 56 -0.68 -1.97 10.32
N ASP A 57 -1.07 -2.60 9.23
CA ASP A 57 -1.89 -2.03 8.17
C ASP A 57 -3.24 -1.51 8.71
N ALA A 58 -3.90 -2.27 9.58
CA ALA A 58 -5.13 -1.83 10.23
C ALA A 58 -4.94 -0.59 11.12
N PHE A 59 -3.73 -0.37 11.66
CA PHE A 59 -3.40 0.80 12.46
C PHE A 59 -3.00 2.01 11.64
N ASP A 60 -2.28 1.83 10.52
CA ASP A 60 -1.80 2.98 9.72
C ASP A 60 -2.96 3.74 9.06
N GLY A 61 -3.99 3.06 8.60
CA GLY A 61 -5.22 3.69 8.12
C GLY A 61 -5.92 4.56 9.19
N ARG A 62 -5.84 4.19 10.48
CA ARG A 62 -6.34 5.01 11.58
C ARG A 62 -5.44 6.23 11.83
N ILE A 63 -4.13 6.03 11.84
CA ILE A 63 -3.13 7.10 12.02
C ILE A 63 -3.22 8.11 10.88
N ALA A 64 -3.39 7.64 9.65
CA ALA A 64 -3.54 8.47 8.46
C ALA A 64 -4.72 9.46 8.56
N ARG A 65 -5.82 9.06 9.17
CA ARG A 65 -7.03 9.91 9.37
C ARG A 65 -6.85 10.99 10.43
N THR A 66 -5.84 10.90 11.28
CA THR A 66 -5.60 11.86 12.37
C THR A 66 -4.96 13.15 11.87
N LYS A 67 -4.25 13.11 10.73
CA LYS A 67 -3.56 14.27 10.17
C LYS A 67 -4.47 15.03 9.18
N LYS A 68 -4.91 16.22 9.56
CA LYS A 68 -5.81 17.09 8.75
C LYS A 68 -5.07 17.96 7.72
N ASP A 69 -3.77 18.24 7.93
CA ASP A 69 -2.98 19.17 7.12
C ASP A 69 -2.05 18.42 6.15
N ARG A 70 -2.61 17.56 5.28
CA ARG A 70 -1.87 16.88 4.21
C ARG A 70 -1.99 17.64 2.91
N THR A 71 -0.89 17.78 2.19
CA THR A 71 -0.92 18.21 0.80
C THR A 71 -1.52 17.10 -0.08
N GLU A 72 -2.15 17.46 -1.19
CA GLU A 72 -2.69 16.47 -2.14
C GLU A 72 -1.62 15.51 -2.67
N GLN A 73 -0.38 15.97 -2.82
CA GLN A 73 0.74 15.10 -3.21
C GLN A 73 1.10 14.09 -2.14
N GLU A 74 1.12 14.49 -0.85
CA GLU A 74 1.36 13.58 0.27
C GLU A 74 0.27 12.53 0.41
N LYS A 75 -0.98 12.91 0.18
CA LYS A 75 -2.12 12.00 0.20
C LYS A 75 -2.02 10.96 -0.91
N ARG A 76 -1.79 11.39 -2.17
CA ARG A 76 -1.64 10.50 -3.32
C ARG A 76 -0.45 9.54 -3.15
N PHE A 77 0.68 10.04 -2.67
CA PHE A 77 1.85 9.21 -2.40
C PHE A 77 1.55 8.14 -1.33
N GLY A 78 0.86 8.52 -0.23
CA GLY A 78 0.45 7.58 0.81
C GLY A 78 -0.43 6.46 0.27
N ILE A 79 -1.47 6.78 -0.51
CA ILE A 79 -2.37 5.79 -1.13
C ILE A 79 -1.61 4.82 -2.05
N GLN A 80 -0.68 5.34 -2.87
CA GLN A 80 0.08 4.49 -3.79
C GLN A 80 1.04 3.55 -3.07
N ILE A 81 1.76 4.02 -2.05
CA ILE A 81 2.71 3.19 -1.31
C ILE A 81 1.99 2.13 -0.47
N ASP A 82 0.84 2.48 0.08
CA ASP A 82 -0.04 1.57 0.81
C ASP A 82 -0.54 0.43 -0.10
N SER A 83 -1.06 0.75 -1.28
CA SER A 83 -1.50 -0.25 -2.25
C SER A 83 -0.37 -1.16 -2.74
N LEU A 84 0.85 -0.62 -2.93
CA LEU A 84 2.02 -1.43 -3.29
C LEU A 84 2.43 -2.37 -2.15
N ASN A 85 2.37 -1.90 -0.90
CA ASN A 85 2.60 -2.71 0.28
C ASN A 85 1.56 -3.84 0.41
N ASP A 86 0.29 -3.51 0.21
CA ASP A 86 -0.82 -4.47 0.23
C ASP A 86 -0.64 -5.59 -0.79
N LEU A 87 -0.20 -5.25 -2.00
CA LEU A 87 0.09 -6.25 -3.01
C LEU A 87 1.17 -7.23 -2.54
N VAL A 88 2.23 -6.74 -1.92
CA VAL A 88 3.33 -7.59 -1.42
C VAL A 88 2.86 -8.44 -0.24
N CYS A 89 2.24 -7.82 0.77
CA CYS A 89 1.87 -8.48 2.02
C CYS A 89 0.66 -9.40 1.86
N PHE A 90 -0.36 -8.99 1.09
CA PHE A 90 -1.63 -9.72 0.99
C PHE A 90 -1.86 -10.38 -0.38
N GLY A 91 -1.09 -10.03 -1.40
CA GLY A 91 -1.12 -10.68 -2.70
C GLY A 91 -0.01 -11.73 -2.86
N VAL A 92 1.24 -11.35 -2.64
CA VAL A 92 2.41 -12.21 -2.92
C VAL A 92 2.76 -13.12 -1.75
N LEU A 93 2.78 -12.60 -0.52
CA LEU A 93 3.17 -13.39 0.66
C LEU A 93 2.26 -14.62 0.91
N PRO A 94 0.92 -14.54 0.82
CA PRO A 94 0.08 -15.75 0.94
C PRO A 94 0.37 -16.80 -0.13
N ALA A 95 0.69 -16.37 -1.36
CA ALA A 95 1.10 -17.28 -2.43
C ALA A 95 2.43 -17.97 -2.11
N ALA A 96 3.40 -17.24 -1.56
CA ALA A 96 4.69 -17.76 -1.12
C ALA A 96 4.54 -18.74 0.05
N ILE A 97 3.67 -18.45 1.03
CA ILE A 97 3.35 -19.35 2.14
C ILE A 97 2.75 -20.66 1.59
N GLY A 98 1.79 -20.55 0.69
CA GLY A 98 1.21 -21.73 0.07
C GLY A 98 2.26 -22.58 -0.65
N TRP A 99 3.22 -21.95 -1.34
CA TRP A 99 4.32 -22.66 -2.00
C TRP A 99 5.22 -23.40 -0.98
N SER A 100 5.53 -22.79 0.17
CA SER A 100 6.38 -23.38 1.22
C SER A 100 5.73 -24.59 1.92
N MET A 101 4.43 -24.86 1.67
CA MET A 101 3.70 -25.99 2.24
C MET A 101 3.74 -27.26 1.36
N ASP A 102 4.77 -27.43 0.53
CA ASP A 102 4.99 -28.61 -0.34
C ASP A 102 3.84 -28.93 -1.32
N CYS A 103 3.18 -27.91 -1.83
CA CYS A 103 2.16 -28.09 -2.86
C CYS A 103 2.77 -28.01 -4.27
N ASP A 104 3.62 -28.98 -4.63
CA ASP A 104 4.37 -29.06 -5.91
C ASP A 104 3.49 -29.31 -7.17
N ARG A 105 2.20 -29.09 -7.08
CA ARG A 105 1.31 -29.28 -8.24
C ARG A 105 1.22 -28.02 -9.08
N LEU A 106 1.39 -28.16 -10.38
CA LEU A 106 1.23 -27.06 -11.37
C LEU A 106 -0.10 -26.32 -11.20
N TRP A 107 -1.18 -27.02 -10.87
CA TRP A 107 -2.48 -26.42 -10.56
C TRP A 107 -2.47 -25.51 -9.35
N PHE A 108 -1.68 -25.83 -8.34
CA PHE A 108 -1.54 -24.99 -7.15
C PHE A 108 -0.81 -23.70 -7.49
N LEU A 109 0.30 -23.78 -8.24
CA LEU A 109 1.02 -22.61 -8.75
C LEU A 109 0.09 -21.70 -9.58
N ALA A 110 -0.68 -22.27 -10.49
CA ALA A 110 -1.63 -21.51 -11.32
C ALA A 110 -2.69 -20.81 -10.47
N THR A 111 -3.22 -21.49 -9.45
CA THR A 111 -4.23 -20.92 -8.53
C THR A 111 -3.65 -19.77 -7.72
N MET A 112 -2.45 -19.92 -7.16
CA MET A 112 -1.79 -18.87 -6.36
C MET A 112 -1.38 -17.68 -7.22
N SER A 113 -0.90 -17.92 -8.45
CA SER A 113 -0.60 -16.88 -9.41
C SER A 113 -1.87 -16.11 -9.82
N PHE A 114 -2.96 -16.81 -10.03
CA PHE A 114 -4.26 -16.19 -10.32
C PHE A 114 -4.78 -15.37 -9.15
N PHE A 115 -4.61 -15.84 -7.92
CA PHE A 115 -4.95 -15.09 -6.71
C PHE A 115 -4.17 -13.77 -6.62
N ALA A 116 -2.85 -13.81 -6.81
CA ALA A 116 -2.01 -12.61 -6.81
C ALA A 116 -2.39 -11.64 -7.94
N LEU A 117 -2.73 -12.15 -9.13
CA LEU A 117 -3.21 -11.34 -10.25
C LEU A 117 -4.55 -10.66 -9.93
N CYS A 118 -5.50 -11.37 -9.35
CA CYS A 118 -6.78 -10.79 -8.92
C CYS A 118 -6.58 -9.70 -7.87
N SER A 119 -5.66 -9.90 -6.93
CA SER A 119 -5.30 -8.90 -5.92
C SER A 119 -4.74 -7.63 -6.58
N LEU A 120 -3.83 -7.78 -7.54
CA LEU A 120 -3.27 -6.66 -8.31
C LEU A 120 -4.35 -5.87 -9.05
N ILE A 121 -5.24 -6.56 -9.79
CA ILE A 121 -6.31 -5.93 -10.56
C ILE A 121 -7.27 -5.18 -9.63
N ARG A 122 -7.64 -5.78 -8.50
CA ARG A 122 -8.51 -5.17 -7.50
C ARG A 122 -7.91 -3.87 -6.95
N LEU A 123 -6.65 -3.89 -6.54
CA LEU A 123 -5.96 -2.71 -5.99
C LEU A 123 -5.83 -1.60 -7.04
N ALA A 124 -5.46 -1.95 -8.28
CA ALA A 124 -5.36 -0.99 -9.38
C ALA A 124 -6.71 -0.34 -9.68
N TYR A 125 -7.78 -1.13 -9.74
CA TYR A 125 -9.13 -0.61 -9.98
C TYR A 125 -9.59 0.33 -8.86
N PHE A 126 -9.33 -0.05 -7.60
CA PHE A 126 -9.68 0.77 -6.44
C PHE A 126 -8.98 2.13 -6.46
N ASN A 127 -7.68 2.15 -6.77
CA ASN A 127 -6.90 3.39 -6.86
C ASN A 127 -7.43 4.35 -7.94
N VAL A 128 -7.80 3.82 -9.11
CA VAL A 128 -8.39 4.63 -10.19
C VAL A 128 -9.72 5.21 -9.77
N THR A 129 -10.58 4.42 -9.14
CA THR A 129 -11.90 4.86 -8.68
C THR A 129 -11.80 5.93 -7.59
N GLU A 130 -10.85 5.83 -6.67
CA GLU A 130 -10.60 6.87 -5.66
C GLU A 130 -10.13 8.20 -6.29
N GLU A 131 -9.28 8.15 -7.31
CA GLU A 131 -8.87 9.35 -8.05
C GLU A 131 -10.06 10.02 -8.74
N GLU A 132 -10.92 9.28 -9.39
CA GLU A 132 -12.12 9.81 -10.05
C GLU A 132 -13.08 10.48 -9.05
N LEU A 133 -13.34 9.83 -7.91
CA LEU A 133 -14.19 10.39 -6.84
C LEU A 133 -13.61 11.68 -6.26
N SER A 134 -12.29 11.77 -6.11
CA SER A 134 -11.62 12.98 -5.63
C SER A 134 -11.75 14.15 -6.61
N LEU A 135 -11.70 13.89 -7.91
CA LEU A 135 -11.89 14.89 -8.97
C LEU A 135 -13.33 15.41 -9.02
N ILE A 136 -14.33 14.54 -8.83
CA ILE A 136 -15.74 14.92 -8.79
C ILE A 136 -16.03 15.85 -7.61
N HIS A 137 -15.49 15.56 -6.42
CA HIS A 137 -15.65 16.41 -5.23
C HIS A 137 -14.99 17.79 -5.37
N ILE A 138 -13.93 17.92 -6.17
CA ILE A 138 -13.28 19.22 -6.45
C ILE A 138 -14.09 20.02 -7.48
N SER A 139 -14.80 19.38 -8.39
CA SER A 139 -15.55 20.05 -9.46
C SER A 139 -16.98 20.49 -9.07
N GLU A 140 -17.60 19.87 -8.07
CA GLU A 140 -18.97 20.19 -7.65
C GLU A 140 -19.16 21.57 -7.00
N PRO A 141 -18.22 22.14 -6.18
CA PRO A 141 -18.45 23.45 -5.58
C PRO A 141 -18.59 24.59 -6.59
N THR A 142 -18.12 24.38 -7.83
CA THR A 142 -18.15 25.42 -8.88
C THR A 142 -19.52 25.50 -9.59
N ARG A 143 -20.33 24.45 -9.58
CA ARG A 143 -21.64 24.44 -10.24
C ARG A 143 -22.75 25.09 -9.42
N LEU A 144 -22.65 25.14 -8.11
CA LEU A 144 -23.67 25.74 -7.23
C LEU A 144 -23.53 27.26 -7.05
N ARG A 145 -22.52 27.89 -7.66
CA ARG A 145 -22.28 29.34 -7.58
C ARG A 145 -22.77 30.14 -8.79
N CYS A 146 -23.42 29.50 -9.75
CA CYS A 146 -23.93 30.11 -11.00
C CYS A 146 -25.46 30.05 -11.11
N ILE A 147 -26.18 30.17 -9.98
CA ILE A 147 -27.64 30.43 -9.97
C ILE A 147 -27.90 31.64 -9.07
#